data_bb87437bfd47cbbfa30f30f2b2246937
#
_entry.id   bb87437bfd47cbbfa30f30f2b2246937
#
_cell.length_a   1.000
_cell.length_b   1.000
_cell.length_c   1.000
_cell.angle_alpha   90.00
_cell.angle_beta   90.00
_cell.angle_gamma   90.00
#
_symmetry.space_group_name_H-M   'P 1'
#
loop_
_entity.id
_entity.type
_entity.pdbx_description
1 polymer ?
#
loop_
_entity_poly.entity_id
_entity_poly.type
_entity_poly.pdbx_seq_one_letter_code
_entity_poly.pdbx_strand_id
1 'polypeptide(L)'
;MKFIKIALTSLVIMTGVSLSAQKKIEKFEKLEIEMFPKAKEGYKQVYIQLPIAKNENDLKVEYFVGADRMVDCNQQSIMGSIKKKDVEGWGYSYFDVDSKGESMTTLMGCPDQKKTKKFVTLQPEITRYNSRLPLVFYIPKDLEVRYRILKPESDLKKATHK
;
A
#
# COMPACT_ATOMS: atom_id res chain seq x y z
N MET A 1 -48.90 -45.65 -4.61
CA MET A 1 -47.74 -44.75 -4.99
C MET A 1 -47.73 -43.60 -3.99
N LYS A 2 -46.79 -43.60 -3.04
CA LYS A 2 -46.63 -42.54 -2.04
C LYS A 2 -45.47 -41.65 -2.48
N PHE A 3 -45.77 -40.39 -2.81
CA PHE A 3 -44.73 -39.39 -3.14
C PHE A 3 -44.17 -38.82 -1.83
N ILE A 4 -42.87 -38.99 -1.65
CA ILE A 4 -42.09 -38.42 -0.54
C ILE A 4 -41.79 -36.96 -0.90
N LYS A 5 -42.32 -36.03 -0.10
CA LYS A 5 -41.93 -34.64 -0.08
C LYS A 5 -40.70 -34.50 0.80
N ILE A 6 -39.50 -34.32 0.21
CA ILE A 6 -38.29 -33.97 0.93
C ILE A 6 -38.25 -32.46 1.03
N ALA A 7 -38.24 -31.97 2.26
CA ALA A 7 -38.22 -30.56 2.61
C ALA A 7 -36.84 -29.95 2.29
N LEU A 8 -36.87 -28.83 1.53
CA LEU A 8 -35.75 -27.93 1.35
C LEU A 8 -35.71 -26.97 2.55
N THR A 9 -34.94 -27.26 3.59
CA THR A 9 -34.69 -26.32 4.69
C THR A 9 -33.24 -26.47 5.16
N SER A 10 -32.29 -25.89 4.41
CA SER A 10 -30.97 -25.61 4.97
C SER A 10 -30.12 -24.76 4.00
N LEU A 11 -30.42 -23.46 3.87
CA LEU A 11 -29.50 -22.53 3.22
C LEU A 11 -29.81 -21.07 3.59
N VAL A 12 -29.76 -20.70 4.86
CA VAL A 12 -29.86 -19.26 5.27
C VAL A 12 -28.96 -18.90 6.45
N ILE A 13 -27.98 -19.69 6.86
CA ILE A 13 -27.20 -19.36 8.08
C ILE A 13 -25.78 -18.81 7.79
N MET A 14 -25.32 -18.73 6.54
CA MET A 14 -23.92 -18.30 6.26
C MET A 14 -23.70 -16.83 5.88
N THR A 15 -24.73 -16.02 5.74
CA THR A 15 -24.55 -14.61 5.27
C THR A 15 -24.38 -13.59 6.41
N GLY A 16 -24.70 -13.92 7.64
CA GLY A 16 -24.68 -12.98 8.77
C GLY A 16 -23.29 -12.67 9.33
N VAL A 17 -22.35 -13.61 9.24
CA VAL A 17 -21.01 -13.44 9.85
C VAL A 17 -20.11 -12.54 9.00
N SER A 18 -20.21 -12.63 7.68
CA SER A 18 -19.41 -11.79 6.78
C SER A 18 -19.77 -10.31 6.85
N LEU A 19 -21.06 -9.98 6.98
CA LEU A 19 -21.53 -8.60 7.06
C LEU A 19 -21.10 -7.89 8.36
N SER A 20 -21.10 -8.64 9.48
CA SER A 20 -20.68 -8.11 10.78
C SER A 20 -19.18 -7.86 10.86
N ALA A 21 -18.37 -8.71 10.24
CA ALA A 21 -16.92 -8.54 10.17
C ALA A 21 -16.54 -7.34 9.29
N GLN A 22 -17.14 -7.19 8.12
CA GLN A 22 -16.94 -6.03 7.25
C GLN A 22 -17.32 -4.71 7.93
N LYS A 23 -18.48 -4.66 8.60
CA LYS A 23 -18.93 -3.46 9.32
C LYS A 23 -18.01 -3.08 10.49
N LYS A 24 -17.38 -4.08 11.15
CA LYS A 24 -16.39 -3.85 12.20
C LYS A 24 -15.07 -3.31 11.65
N ILE A 25 -14.63 -3.80 10.50
CA ILE A 25 -13.43 -3.33 9.80
C ILE A 25 -13.62 -1.88 9.33
N GLU A 26 -14.71 -1.56 8.64
CA GLU A 26 -15.04 -0.20 8.19
C GLU A 26 -15.10 0.81 9.34
N LYS A 27 -15.68 0.41 10.50
CA LYS A 27 -15.75 1.28 11.68
C LYS A 27 -14.37 1.51 12.32
N PHE A 28 -13.51 0.51 12.33
CA PHE A 28 -12.14 0.60 12.84
C PHE A 28 -11.28 1.53 11.97
N GLU A 29 -11.31 1.32 10.65
CA GLU A 29 -10.61 2.14 9.66
C GLU A 29 -11.01 3.62 9.73
N LYS A 30 -12.31 3.91 9.86
CA LYS A 30 -12.81 5.28 9.93
C LYS A 30 -12.33 6.03 11.17
N LEU A 31 -12.30 5.39 12.34
CA LEU A 31 -11.88 6.00 13.60
C LEU A 31 -10.38 6.29 13.65
N GLU A 32 -9.55 5.45 13.03
CA GLU A 32 -8.10 5.62 13.06
C GLU A 32 -7.59 6.64 12.03
N ILE A 33 -8.35 6.88 10.95
CA ILE A 33 -7.98 7.87 9.93
C ILE A 33 -8.40 9.29 10.32
N GLU A 34 -9.46 9.46 11.11
CA GLU A 34 -9.96 10.77 11.53
C GLU A 34 -8.96 11.58 12.41
N MET A 35 -8.01 10.91 13.07
CA MET A 35 -6.96 11.58 13.84
C MET A 35 -5.85 12.20 12.98
N PHE A 36 -5.76 11.81 11.72
CA PHE A 36 -4.76 12.36 10.81
C PHE A 36 -5.21 13.69 10.23
N PRO A 37 -4.30 14.64 10.00
CA PRO A 37 -4.64 15.93 9.41
C PRO A 37 -5.30 15.78 8.03
N LYS A 38 -6.11 16.75 7.65
CA LYS A 38 -6.70 16.77 6.30
C LYS A 38 -5.62 17.00 5.25
N ALA A 39 -5.78 16.37 4.08
CA ALA A 39 -4.89 16.59 2.97
C ALA A 39 -4.92 18.07 2.53
N LYS A 40 -3.74 18.63 2.24
CA LYS A 40 -3.62 19.98 1.68
C LYS A 40 -4.18 20.03 0.25
N GLU A 41 -4.44 21.23 -0.25
CA GLU A 41 -4.91 21.43 -1.62
C GLU A 41 -3.95 20.80 -2.64
N GLY A 42 -4.49 20.16 -3.69
CA GLY A 42 -3.70 19.42 -4.70
C GLY A 42 -3.24 18.03 -4.25
N TYR A 43 -3.49 17.65 -2.99
CA TYR A 43 -3.11 16.34 -2.41
C TYR A 43 -4.33 15.49 -2.10
N LYS A 44 -4.08 14.20 -1.94
CA LYS A 44 -5.04 13.23 -1.40
C LYS A 44 -4.38 12.42 -0.29
N GLN A 45 -5.19 12.00 0.67
CA GLN A 45 -4.82 11.03 1.70
C GLN A 45 -5.15 9.63 1.17
N VAL A 46 -4.19 8.73 1.25
CA VAL A 46 -4.37 7.30 0.96
C VAL A 46 -3.77 6.49 2.10
N TYR A 47 -4.26 5.27 2.31
CA TYR A 47 -3.73 4.41 3.37
C TYR A 47 -3.62 2.96 2.91
N ILE A 48 -2.73 2.23 3.56
CA ILE A 48 -2.54 0.79 3.42
C ILE A 48 -2.89 0.14 4.75
N GLN A 49 -3.94 -0.68 4.79
CA GLN A 49 -4.22 -1.56 5.91
C GLN A 49 -3.59 -2.92 5.64
N LEU A 50 -2.65 -3.30 6.49
CA LEU A 50 -1.96 -4.57 6.35
C LEU A 50 -2.79 -5.70 7.00
N PRO A 51 -2.81 -6.91 6.40
CA PRO A 51 -3.46 -8.05 7.03
C PRO A 51 -2.73 -8.49 8.30
N ILE A 52 -3.46 -9.06 9.27
CA ILE A 52 -2.85 -9.65 10.47
C ILE A 52 -1.97 -10.82 10.05
N ALA A 53 -0.72 -10.85 10.53
CA ALA A 53 0.23 -11.92 10.26
C ALA A 53 0.75 -12.53 11.57
N LYS A 54 1.08 -13.83 11.54
CA LYS A 54 1.53 -14.58 12.72
C LYS A 54 2.88 -14.05 13.26
N ASN A 55 3.81 -13.73 12.35
CA ASN A 55 5.17 -13.27 12.67
C ASN A 55 5.45 -11.92 12.00
N GLU A 56 4.82 -10.85 12.47
CA GLU A 56 4.97 -9.50 11.87
C GLU A 56 6.39 -8.96 11.95
N ASN A 57 7.17 -9.35 12.97
CA ASN A 57 8.54 -8.90 13.13
C ASN A 57 9.47 -9.33 11.99
N ASP A 58 9.17 -10.46 11.35
CA ASP A 58 9.95 -10.99 10.22
C ASP A 58 9.56 -10.33 8.89
N LEU A 59 8.49 -9.55 8.89
CA LEU A 59 7.96 -8.93 7.69
C LEU A 59 8.38 -7.47 7.59
N LYS A 60 8.48 -6.99 6.35
CA LYS A 60 8.65 -5.58 6.01
C LYS A 60 7.65 -5.21 4.92
N VAL A 61 7.39 -3.92 4.79
CA VAL A 61 6.58 -3.37 3.71
C VAL A 61 7.47 -2.48 2.86
N GLU A 62 7.58 -2.80 1.59
CA GLU A 62 8.18 -1.92 0.60
C GLU A 62 7.06 -1.20 -0.13
N TYR A 63 7.14 0.12 -0.21
CA TYR A 63 6.13 0.94 -0.86
C TYR A 63 6.73 1.80 -1.96
N PHE A 64 5.91 2.05 -2.96
CA PHE A 64 6.24 2.72 -4.20
C PHE A 64 5.22 3.83 -4.40
N VAL A 65 5.69 5.07 -4.48
CA VAL A 65 4.83 6.21 -4.83
C VAL A 65 5.13 6.60 -6.26
N GLY A 66 4.12 6.64 -7.12
CA GLY A 66 4.35 6.85 -8.53
C GLY A 66 3.09 6.98 -9.36
N ALA A 67 3.28 6.91 -10.68
CA ALA A 67 2.20 6.92 -11.66
C ALA A 67 2.53 6.04 -12.87
N ASP A 68 1.50 5.53 -13.52
CA ASP A 68 1.67 4.85 -14.79
C ASP A 68 2.06 5.86 -15.90
N ARG A 69 3.17 5.61 -16.58
CA ARG A 69 3.73 6.45 -17.64
C ARG A 69 4.04 5.63 -18.88
N MET A 70 3.93 6.24 -20.05
CA MET A 70 4.45 5.65 -21.30
C MET A 70 5.94 5.98 -21.40
N VAL A 71 6.79 4.95 -21.26
CA VAL A 71 8.26 5.07 -21.25
C VAL A 71 8.85 4.31 -22.44
N ASP A 72 9.95 4.82 -22.96
CA ASP A 72 10.78 4.16 -23.96
C ASP A 72 11.78 3.17 -23.32
N CYS A 73 12.92 2.93 -23.95
CA CYS A 73 13.99 2.08 -23.41
C CYS A 73 14.72 2.70 -22.21
N ASN A 74 14.54 4.01 -21.98
CA ASN A 74 15.22 4.73 -20.91
C ASN A 74 14.63 4.43 -19.53
N GLN A 75 15.48 4.47 -18.51
CA GLN A 75 15.04 4.42 -17.13
C GLN A 75 14.42 5.77 -16.74
N GLN A 76 13.27 5.72 -16.12
CA GLN A 76 12.60 6.90 -15.61
C GLN A 76 12.30 6.74 -14.11
N SER A 77 12.40 7.84 -13.39
CA SER A 77 11.98 7.97 -11.99
C SER A 77 11.28 9.32 -11.79
N ILE A 78 10.34 9.37 -10.83
CA ILE A 78 9.71 10.62 -10.44
C ILE A 78 10.62 11.34 -9.45
N MET A 79 10.78 12.64 -9.62
CA MET A 79 11.54 13.49 -8.70
C MET A 79 10.69 13.83 -7.47
N GLY A 80 11.32 13.78 -6.30
CA GLY A 80 10.66 14.10 -5.04
C GLY A 80 11.27 13.39 -3.85
N SER A 81 10.64 13.56 -2.70
CA SER A 81 11.04 12.92 -1.46
C SER A 81 9.82 12.47 -0.66
N ILE A 82 10.01 11.46 0.17
CA ILE A 82 9.02 10.96 1.11
C ILE A 82 9.53 11.28 2.50
N LYS A 83 8.76 12.01 3.30
CA LYS A 83 9.14 12.39 4.67
C LYS A 83 8.18 11.75 5.66
N LYS A 84 8.70 10.97 6.59
CA LYS A 84 7.93 10.48 7.72
C LYS A 84 7.71 11.62 8.71
N LYS A 85 6.45 11.87 9.08
CA LYS A 85 6.02 12.87 10.06
C LYS A 85 5.15 12.23 11.13
N ASP A 86 5.10 12.82 12.30
CA ASP A 86 4.28 12.34 13.41
C ASP A 86 3.03 13.23 13.57
N VAL A 87 1.93 12.59 13.99
CA VAL A 87 0.70 13.29 14.38
C VAL A 87 0.87 13.78 15.82
N GLU A 88 0.81 15.09 16.01
CA GLU A 88 0.98 15.70 17.33
C GLU A 88 0.01 15.12 18.36
N GLY A 89 0.54 14.73 19.51
CA GLY A 89 -0.25 14.23 20.64
C GLY A 89 -0.72 12.77 20.53
N TRP A 90 -0.48 12.07 19.41
CA TRP A 90 -1.04 10.73 19.17
C TRP A 90 0.00 9.61 19.04
N GLY A 91 1.26 9.93 18.79
CA GLY A 91 2.32 8.93 18.58
C GLY A 91 2.19 8.12 17.28
N TYR A 92 1.30 8.53 16.37
CA TYR A 92 1.14 7.94 15.04
C TYR A 92 1.97 8.69 14.03
N SER A 93 2.43 7.99 12.99
CA SER A 93 3.23 8.58 11.92
C SER A 93 2.50 8.48 10.59
N TYR A 94 2.79 9.41 9.70
CA TYR A 94 2.35 9.40 8.30
C TYR A 94 3.49 9.76 7.35
N PHE A 95 3.31 9.50 6.08
CA PHE A 95 4.27 9.80 5.03
C PHE A 95 3.77 10.98 4.19
N ASP A 96 4.54 12.05 4.19
CA ASP A 96 4.25 13.26 3.39
C ASP A 96 5.16 13.24 2.16
N VAL A 97 4.56 13.16 0.97
CA VAL A 97 5.26 13.07 -0.30
C VAL A 97 5.38 14.46 -0.89
N ASP A 98 6.61 14.94 -1.03
CA ASP A 98 6.91 16.20 -1.71
C ASP A 98 7.39 15.91 -3.13
N SER A 99 6.50 16.11 -4.10
CA SER A 99 6.77 15.89 -5.53
C SER A 99 5.84 16.75 -6.38
N LYS A 100 6.38 17.26 -7.49
CA LYS A 100 5.61 17.92 -8.55
C LYS A 100 5.16 16.96 -9.65
N GLY A 101 5.46 15.65 -9.52
CA GLY A 101 5.17 14.65 -10.54
C GLY A 101 6.10 14.68 -11.75
N GLU A 102 7.14 15.51 -11.74
CA GLU A 102 8.14 15.60 -12.81
C GLU A 102 8.99 14.32 -12.83
N SER A 103 9.35 13.86 -14.03
CA SER A 103 10.18 12.68 -14.23
C SER A 103 11.59 13.04 -14.65
N MET A 104 12.55 12.33 -14.09
CA MET A 104 13.93 12.27 -14.57
C MET A 104 14.11 11.03 -15.43
N THR A 105 14.83 11.14 -16.54
CA THR A 105 15.06 10.04 -17.48
C THR A 105 16.52 9.99 -17.91
N THR A 106 17.03 8.80 -18.22
CA THR A 106 18.29 8.65 -18.97
C THR A 106 18.08 9.05 -20.43
N LEU A 107 19.15 9.44 -21.12
CA LEU A 107 19.11 9.90 -22.52
C LEU A 107 19.90 8.94 -23.42
N MET A 108 19.46 7.68 -23.51
CA MET A 108 20.04 6.73 -24.45
C MET A 108 19.22 6.72 -25.75
N GLY A 109 19.88 6.52 -26.87
CA GLY A 109 19.20 6.28 -28.15
C GLY A 109 18.45 4.96 -28.12
N CYS A 110 17.14 4.99 -28.29
CA CYS A 110 16.31 3.79 -28.35
C CYS A 110 16.22 3.27 -29.78
N PRO A 111 16.57 2.02 -30.06
CA PRO A 111 16.64 1.50 -31.42
C PRO A 111 15.28 1.40 -32.10
N ASP A 112 14.19 1.18 -31.35
CA ASP A 112 12.85 0.89 -31.90
C ASP A 112 11.80 1.97 -31.60
N GLN A 113 12.14 3.05 -30.91
CA GLN A 113 11.24 4.13 -30.47
C GLN A 113 9.94 3.65 -29.80
N LYS A 114 9.90 2.37 -29.40
CA LYS A 114 8.74 1.74 -28.83
C LYS A 114 8.52 2.21 -27.37
N LYS A 115 7.30 2.65 -27.06
CA LYS A 115 6.91 3.02 -25.70
C LYS A 115 6.06 1.93 -25.06
N THR A 116 6.31 1.67 -23.79
CA THR A 116 5.55 0.71 -22.97
C THR A 116 5.01 1.41 -21.72
N LYS A 117 3.86 0.98 -21.24
CA LYS A 117 3.29 1.49 -20.00
C LYS A 117 4.03 0.87 -18.82
N LYS A 118 4.64 1.69 -17.98
CA LYS A 118 5.32 1.27 -16.74
C LYS A 118 4.89 2.14 -15.58
N PHE A 119 4.90 1.56 -14.38
CA PHE A 119 4.74 2.30 -13.14
C PHE A 119 6.07 2.96 -12.79
N VAL A 120 6.15 4.27 -13.02
CA VAL A 120 7.33 5.09 -12.71
C VAL A 120 7.18 5.66 -11.32
N THR A 121 8.22 5.53 -10.47
CA THR A 121 8.12 5.83 -9.04
C THR A 121 9.20 6.80 -8.58
N LEU A 122 8.97 7.43 -7.43
CA LEU A 122 10.03 7.96 -6.59
C LEU A 122 10.92 6.80 -6.12
N GLN A 123 12.03 7.12 -5.44
CA GLN A 123 12.85 6.10 -4.79
C GLN A 123 11.97 5.26 -3.84
N PRO A 124 11.88 3.93 -4.04
CA PRO A 124 11.14 3.06 -3.13
C PRO A 124 11.73 3.06 -1.73
N GLU A 125 10.87 2.90 -0.73
CA GLU A 125 11.30 2.82 0.66
C GLU A 125 10.71 1.60 1.37
N ILE A 126 11.37 1.17 2.44
CA ILE A 126 10.98 0.02 3.25
C ILE A 126 10.65 0.50 4.66
N THR A 127 9.52 0.01 5.18
CA THR A 127 9.10 0.27 6.57
C THR A 127 8.78 -1.03 7.31
N ARG A 128 8.61 -0.94 8.62
CA ARG A 128 8.22 -2.06 9.47
C ARG A 128 6.80 -2.51 9.12
N TYR A 129 6.56 -3.81 9.21
CA TYR A 129 5.21 -4.35 9.18
C TYR A 129 4.50 -4.09 10.51
N ASN A 130 3.27 -3.60 10.45
CA ASN A 130 2.40 -3.45 11.61
C ASN A 130 0.93 -3.49 11.11
N SER A 131 0.22 -4.56 11.41
CA SER A 131 -1.18 -4.70 11.02
C SER A 131 -2.14 -3.89 11.90
N ARG A 132 -1.67 -3.40 13.05
CA ARG A 132 -2.51 -2.66 14.01
C ARG A 132 -2.75 -1.21 13.61
N LEU A 133 -1.89 -0.65 12.77
CA LEU A 133 -1.93 0.74 12.37
C LEU A 133 -1.87 0.85 10.84
N PRO A 134 -2.70 1.70 10.22
CA PRO A 134 -2.60 1.97 8.80
C PRO A 134 -1.31 2.73 8.48
N LEU A 135 -0.72 2.45 7.33
CA LEU A 135 0.32 3.29 6.75
C LEU A 135 -0.37 4.39 5.95
N VAL A 136 -0.34 5.61 6.47
CA VAL A 136 -1.04 6.76 5.87
C VAL A 136 -0.07 7.61 5.06
N PHE A 137 -0.47 7.97 3.84
CA PHE A 137 0.32 8.77 2.91
C PHE A 137 -0.49 9.99 2.45
N TYR A 138 0.18 11.12 2.38
CA TYR A 138 -0.30 12.33 1.69
C TYR A 138 0.49 12.49 0.40
N ILE A 139 -0.18 12.33 -0.72
CA ILE A 139 0.43 12.32 -2.05
C ILE A 139 -0.25 13.31 -2.99
N PRO A 140 0.45 13.87 -3.99
CA PRO A 140 -0.18 14.58 -5.10
C PRO A 140 -1.30 13.76 -5.74
N LYS A 141 -2.36 14.43 -6.21
CA LYS A 141 -3.57 13.76 -6.73
C LYS A 141 -3.32 12.84 -7.92
N ASP A 142 -2.31 13.13 -8.72
CA ASP A 142 -1.89 12.40 -9.92
C ASP A 142 -1.00 11.18 -9.64
N LEU A 143 -0.53 11.02 -8.38
CA LEU A 143 0.25 9.87 -7.96
C LEU A 143 -0.60 8.84 -7.22
N GLU A 144 -0.09 7.61 -7.15
CA GLU A 144 -0.67 6.51 -6.37
C GLU A 144 0.40 5.78 -5.56
N VAL A 145 -0.02 5.03 -4.55
CA VAL A 145 0.85 4.19 -3.74
C VAL A 145 0.58 2.72 -4.07
N ARG A 146 1.63 2.00 -4.43
CA ARG A 146 1.62 0.53 -4.53
C ARG A 146 2.56 -0.03 -3.47
N TYR A 147 2.34 -1.25 -3.02
CA TYR A 147 3.19 -1.88 -2.02
C TYR A 147 3.33 -3.38 -2.23
N ARG A 148 4.34 -3.94 -1.61
CA ARG A 148 4.50 -5.38 -1.45
C ARG A 148 5.00 -5.71 -0.06
N ILE A 149 4.68 -6.91 0.41
CA ILE A 149 5.15 -7.44 1.69
C ILE A 149 6.40 -8.26 1.42
N LEU A 150 7.49 -7.88 2.06
CA LEU A 150 8.75 -8.60 2.02
C LEU A 150 8.79 -9.62 3.15
N LYS A 151 9.20 -10.84 2.82
CA LYS A 151 9.40 -11.96 3.75
C LYS A 151 10.86 -12.38 3.72
N PRO A 152 11.44 -12.84 4.84
CA PRO A 152 12.78 -13.42 4.81
C PRO A 152 12.77 -14.70 3.96
N GLU A 153 13.77 -14.87 3.13
CA GLU A 153 13.96 -16.06 2.32
C GLU A 153 14.70 -17.16 3.08
N SER A 154 15.51 -16.78 4.07
CA SER A 154 16.33 -17.70 4.83
C SER A 154 16.48 -17.25 6.28
N ASP A 155 16.92 -18.17 7.14
CA ASP A 155 17.29 -17.88 8.53
C ASP A 155 18.48 -16.91 8.64
N LEU A 156 18.66 -16.36 9.83
CA LEU A 156 19.78 -15.47 10.14
C LEU A 156 21.13 -16.19 9.93
N LYS A 157 22.02 -15.54 9.20
CA LYS A 157 23.39 -16.01 8.96
C LYS A 157 24.37 -15.24 9.84
N LYS A 158 25.43 -15.90 10.29
CA LYS A 158 26.52 -15.23 11.02
C LYS A 158 27.39 -14.42 10.05
N ALA A 159 27.80 -13.23 10.48
CA ALA A 159 28.80 -12.46 9.77
C ALA A 159 30.17 -13.16 9.87
N THR A 160 30.98 -13.03 8.82
CA THR A 160 32.39 -13.48 8.83
C THR A 160 33.25 -12.37 9.43
N HIS A 161 34.19 -12.71 10.31
CA HIS A 161 35.21 -11.80 10.80
C HIS A 161 36.55 -12.08 10.13
N LYS A 162 37.40 -11.07 10.01
CA LYS A 162 38.79 -11.21 9.57
C LYS A 162 39.67 -11.58 10.78
#